data_00cd46b301d9ff9cd593b39ae56f4684
#
_entry.id   00cd46b301d9ff9cd593b39ae56f4684
#
_cell.length_a   1.000
_cell.length_b   1.000
_cell.length_c   1.000
_cell.angle_alpha   90.00
_cell.angle_beta   90.00
_cell.angle_gamma   90.00
#
_symmetry.space_group_name_H-M   'P 1'
#
loop_
_entity.id
_entity.type
_entity.pdbx_description
1 polymer ?
#
loop_
_entity_poly.entity_id
_entity_poly.type
_entity_poly.pdbx_seq_one_letter_code
_entity_poly.pdbx_strand_id
1 'polypeptide(L)'
;MNNLLNVKYGQTGQSSNLNTMGMREMQARAFAERDSQYLLIKAPPACGKSRALMFLGLDKLVNQGLRRVIAAVPEKSIGGSFQDTKLTEHGFFADWIVKPENNLCVDGGDAGKVNAFRRFMTGDDK
;
A
#
# COMPACT_ATOMS: atom_id res chain seq x y z
N MET A 1 -23.07 6.53 13.27
CA MET A 1 -22.41 6.86 13.37
C MET A 1 -22.10 7.18 13.76
N ASN A 2 -22.29 6.92 13.89
CA ASN A 2 -21.58 7.35 14.12
C ASN A 2 -21.09 7.61 14.42
N ASN A 3 -21.08 7.30 14.53
CA ASN A 3 -20.16 7.59 14.71
C ASN A 3 -19.59 7.89 14.85
N LEU A 4 -19.69 7.82 14.96
CA LEU A 4 -18.87 8.15 15.06
C LEU A 4 -18.39 8.16 15.74
N LEU A 5 -18.22 7.97 15.79
CA LEU A 5 -17.38 8.03 16.35
C LEU A 5 -16.88 8.34 17.06
N ASN A 6 -16.91 8.42 17.37
CA ASN A 6 -16.09 8.70 17.90
C ASN A 6 -15.52 8.68 18.49
N VAL A 7 -15.36 8.75 18.48
CA VAL A 7 -14.56 8.55 18.89
C VAL A 7 -13.71 8.69 19.44
N LYS A 8 -13.33 8.57 19.87
CA LYS A 8 -12.40 8.73 20.40
C LYS A 8 -11.39 8.25 20.19
N TYR A 9 -11.10 8.29 19.78
CA TYR A 9 -10.08 7.89 19.58
C TYR A 9 -9.13 8.21 20.14
N GLY A 10 -8.98 8.06 20.38
CA GLY A 10 -7.97 7.98 20.69
C GLY A 10 -7.26 8.43 21.42
N GLN A 11 -7.55 8.58 21.89
CA GLN A 11 -6.95 9.04 22.75
C GLN A 11 -5.72 8.62 23.12
N THR A 12 -5.50 7.55 23.09
CA THR A 12 -4.24 7.03 23.50
C THR A 12 -3.26 7.01 22.40
N GLY A 13 -3.69 7.21 21.18
CA GLY A 13 -2.81 7.11 20.05
C GLY A 13 -2.20 5.74 19.86
N GLN A 14 -2.63 4.78 20.59
CA GLN A 14 -2.08 3.45 20.45
C GLN A 14 -2.68 2.72 19.29
N SER A 15 -1.88 1.91 18.65
CA SER A 15 -2.33 1.10 17.56
C SER A 15 -2.92 -0.21 18.04
N SER A 16 -3.48 -0.22 19.23
CA SER A 16 -4.06 -1.41 19.82
C SER A 16 -5.31 -1.90 19.10
N ASN A 17 -5.83 -1.10 18.18
CA ASN A 17 -7.03 -1.47 17.43
C ASN A 17 -6.72 -2.20 16.13
N LEU A 18 -5.53 -2.74 16.01
CA LEU A 18 -5.19 -3.54 14.84
C LEU A 18 -5.89 -4.89 14.90
N ASN A 19 -6.32 -5.37 13.73
CA ASN A 19 -6.88 -6.71 13.64
C ASN A 19 -5.74 -7.75 13.56
N THR A 20 -6.07 -9.01 13.35
CA THR A 20 -5.07 -10.07 13.33
C THR A 20 -4.08 -9.94 12.18
N MET A 21 -4.41 -9.19 11.15
CA MET A 21 -3.53 -8.94 10.02
C MET A 21 -2.75 -7.63 10.14
N GLY A 22 -2.85 -6.97 11.29
CA GLY A 22 -2.15 -5.72 11.52
C GLY A 22 -2.81 -4.51 10.86
N MET A 23 -4.09 -4.56 10.60
CA MET A 23 -4.81 -3.49 9.92
C MET A 23 -5.61 -2.65 10.91
N ARG A 24 -5.57 -1.33 10.72
CA ARG A 24 -6.52 -0.44 11.38
C ARG A 24 -7.89 -0.59 10.74
N GLU A 25 -8.90 -0.07 11.39
CA GLU A 25 -10.28 -0.22 10.90
C GLU A 25 -10.45 0.24 9.45
N MET A 26 -9.93 1.41 9.11
CA MET A 26 -10.04 1.93 7.74
C MET A 26 -9.37 0.99 6.75
N GLN A 27 -8.19 0.47 7.12
CA GLN A 27 -7.45 -0.44 6.26
C GLN A 27 -8.20 -1.77 6.08
N ALA A 28 -8.79 -2.27 7.15
CA ALA A 28 -9.56 -3.51 7.07
C ALA A 28 -10.82 -3.33 6.22
N ARG A 29 -11.47 -2.18 6.32
CA ARG A 29 -12.64 -1.89 5.48
C ARG A 29 -12.27 -1.80 4.01
N ALA A 30 -11.13 -1.17 3.71
CA ALA A 30 -10.65 -1.10 2.33
C ALA A 30 -10.30 -2.51 1.82
N PHE A 31 -9.64 -3.29 2.65
CA PHE A 31 -9.25 -4.65 2.27
C PHE A 31 -10.46 -5.55 2.04
N ALA A 32 -11.55 -5.32 2.76
CA ALA A 32 -12.78 -6.07 2.55
C ALA A 32 -13.35 -5.88 1.14
N GLU A 33 -13.02 -4.75 0.50
CA GLU A 33 -13.46 -4.45 -0.86
C GLU A 33 -12.40 -4.80 -1.91
N ARG A 34 -11.47 -5.67 -1.59
CA ARG A 34 -10.31 -5.96 -2.44
C ARG A 34 -10.65 -6.57 -3.79
N ASP A 35 -11.85 -7.12 -3.93
CA ASP A 35 -12.28 -7.70 -5.19
C ASP A 35 -12.92 -6.68 -6.14
N SER A 36 -13.09 -5.44 -5.69
CA SER A 36 -13.65 -4.40 -6.53
C SER A 36 -12.67 -4.02 -7.63
N GLN A 37 -13.19 -3.81 -8.83
CA GLN A 37 -12.34 -3.37 -9.95
C GLN A 37 -11.84 -1.95 -9.72
N TYR A 38 -12.68 -1.08 -9.18
CA TYR A 38 -12.33 0.29 -8.85
C TYR A 38 -12.68 0.53 -7.40
N LEU A 39 -11.74 1.12 -6.67
CA LEU A 39 -11.94 1.38 -5.25
C LEU A 39 -11.37 2.76 -4.92
N LEU A 40 -12.21 3.62 -4.37
CA LEU A 40 -11.78 4.93 -3.90
C LEU A 40 -11.72 4.91 -2.38
N ILE A 41 -10.54 5.23 -1.85
CA ILE A 41 -10.34 5.33 -0.41
C ILE A 41 -10.22 6.81 -0.06
N LYS A 42 -11.18 7.30 0.71
CA LYS A 42 -11.18 8.69 1.16
C LYS A 42 -11.03 8.71 2.67
N ALA A 43 -9.92 9.22 3.14
CA ALA A 43 -9.60 9.22 4.56
C ALA A 43 -8.72 10.43 4.89
N PRO A 44 -8.75 10.87 6.16
CA PRO A 44 -7.90 12.00 6.57
C PRO A 44 -6.41 11.68 6.43
N PRO A 45 -5.55 12.70 6.44
CA PRO A 45 -4.11 12.47 6.46
C PRO A 45 -3.68 11.63 7.67
N ALA A 46 -2.60 10.90 7.51
CA ALA A 46 -2.02 10.07 8.58
C ALA A 46 -2.91 8.94 9.07
N CYS A 47 -3.86 8.51 8.24
CA CYS A 47 -4.73 7.39 8.56
C CYS A 47 -4.19 6.04 8.11
N GLY A 48 -3.04 6.02 7.46
CA GLY A 48 -2.48 4.77 6.96
C GLY A 48 -2.98 4.38 5.59
N LYS A 49 -3.30 5.36 4.72
CA LYS A 49 -3.78 5.07 3.37
C LYS A 49 -2.76 4.32 2.52
N SER A 50 -1.48 4.70 2.63
CA SER A 50 -0.43 4.03 1.86
C SER A 50 -0.33 2.57 2.24
N ARG A 51 -0.41 2.27 3.53
CA ARG A 51 -0.37 0.88 3.99
C ARG A 51 -1.61 0.12 3.54
N ALA A 52 -2.77 0.78 3.50
CA ALA A 52 -3.97 0.16 2.96
C ALA A 52 -3.77 -0.27 1.51
N LEU A 53 -3.13 0.59 0.72
CA LEU A 53 -2.83 0.25 -0.68
C LEU A 53 -1.82 -0.89 -0.78
N MET A 54 -0.86 -0.97 0.14
CA MET A 54 0.06 -2.10 0.19
C MET A 54 -0.68 -3.42 0.43
N PHE A 55 -1.59 -3.43 1.38
CA PHE A 55 -2.39 -4.63 1.66
C PHE A 55 -3.14 -5.08 0.41
N LEU A 56 -3.79 -4.13 -0.28
CA LEU A 56 -4.54 -4.45 -1.48
C LEU A 56 -3.64 -4.94 -2.60
N GLY A 57 -2.51 -4.28 -2.81
CA GLY A 57 -1.58 -4.67 -3.87
C GLY A 57 -0.99 -6.04 -3.64
N LEU A 58 -0.60 -6.34 -2.41
CA LEU A 58 -0.04 -7.65 -2.09
C LEU A 58 -1.07 -8.76 -2.23
N ASP A 59 -2.32 -8.50 -1.89
CA ASP A 59 -3.37 -9.48 -2.09
C ASP A 59 -3.52 -9.82 -3.58
N LYS A 60 -3.42 -8.82 -4.44
CA LYS A 60 -3.51 -9.06 -5.88
C LYS A 60 -2.35 -9.91 -6.38
N LEU A 61 -1.15 -9.67 -5.87
CA LEU A 61 0.02 -10.45 -6.29
C LEU A 61 0.01 -11.88 -5.75
N VAL A 62 -0.37 -12.05 -4.49
CA VAL A 62 -0.24 -13.35 -3.82
C VAL A 62 -1.49 -14.21 -4.03
N ASN A 63 -2.67 -13.61 -3.93
CA ASN A 63 -3.91 -14.37 -3.90
C ASN A 63 -4.74 -14.29 -5.17
N GLN A 64 -4.54 -13.25 -5.99
CA GLN A 64 -5.34 -13.06 -7.19
C GLN A 64 -4.59 -13.35 -8.48
N GLY A 65 -3.35 -13.79 -8.38
CA GLY A 65 -2.60 -14.24 -9.55
C GLY A 65 -2.08 -13.13 -10.44
N LEU A 66 -2.14 -11.88 -10.00
CA LEU A 66 -1.58 -10.78 -10.77
C LEU A 66 -0.08 -10.75 -10.61
N ARG A 67 0.60 -10.26 -11.63
CA ARG A 67 2.06 -10.29 -11.66
C ARG A 67 2.70 -8.97 -11.30
N ARG A 68 1.96 -7.87 -11.44
CA ARG A 68 2.52 -6.53 -11.24
C ARG A 68 1.53 -5.64 -10.54
N VAL A 69 2.05 -4.79 -9.68
CA VAL A 69 1.30 -3.73 -9.02
C VAL A 69 2.10 -2.45 -9.16
N ILE A 70 1.43 -1.38 -9.53
CA ILE A 70 2.06 -0.08 -9.71
C ILE A 70 1.42 0.91 -8.74
N ALA A 71 2.26 1.54 -7.91
CA ALA A 71 1.82 2.64 -7.05
C ALA A 71 2.24 3.94 -7.73
N ALA A 72 1.26 4.72 -8.18
CA ALA A 72 1.52 6.00 -8.83
C ALA A 72 1.28 7.13 -7.83
N VAL A 73 2.25 8.04 -7.73
CA VAL A 73 2.19 9.16 -6.78
C VAL A 73 2.40 10.47 -7.54
N PRO A 74 1.79 11.58 -7.07
CA PRO A 74 1.91 12.85 -7.80
C PRO A 74 3.27 13.51 -7.65
N GLU A 75 4.04 13.18 -6.60
CA GLU A 75 5.34 13.78 -6.35
C GLU A 75 6.31 12.73 -5.84
N LYS A 76 7.60 12.93 -6.13
CA LYS A 76 8.64 12.00 -5.68
C LYS A 76 8.67 11.84 -4.18
N SER A 77 8.43 12.92 -3.44
CA SER A 77 8.48 12.87 -1.98
C SER A 77 7.42 11.93 -1.39
N ILE A 78 6.29 11.77 -2.06
CA ILE A 78 5.23 10.88 -1.61
C ILE A 78 5.61 9.42 -1.83
N GLY A 79 6.50 9.17 -2.78
CA GLY A 79 6.99 7.81 -3.01
C GLY A 79 7.62 7.19 -1.78
N GLY A 80 8.14 8.01 -0.86
CA GLY A 80 8.68 7.50 0.40
C GLY A 80 7.67 6.78 1.26
N SER A 81 6.38 7.05 1.06
CA SER A 81 5.32 6.34 1.79
C SER A 81 5.21 4.87 1.37
N PHE A 82 5.82 4.49 0.26
CA PHE A 82 5.79 3.12 -0.26
C PHE A 82 7.14 2.43 -0.14
N GLN A 83 7.91 2.79 0.89
CA GLN A 83 9.17 2.10 1.17
C GLN A 83 8.90 0.67 1.65
N ASP A 84 9.95 -0.15 1.58
CA ASP A 84 9.87 -1.53 2.07
C ASP A 84 9.29 -1.54 3.49
N THR A 85 8.29 -2.37 3.69
CA THR A 85 7.57 -2.42 4.96
C THR A 85 7.32 -3.88 5.32
N LYS A 86 7.69 -4.25 6.54
CA LYS A 86 7.54 -5.62 7.02
C LYS A 86 6.15 -5.79 7.65
N LEU A 87 5.19 -6.04 6.81
CA LEU A 87 3.81 -6.21 7.26
C LEU A 87 3.61 -7.55 7.98
N THR A 88 4.46 -8.53 7.69
CA THR A 88 4.37 -9.83 8.35
C THR A 88 4.63 -9.74 9.86
N GLU A 89 5.34 -8.71 10.31
CA GLU A 89 5.57 -8.52 11.73
C GLU A 89 4.29 -8.23 12.51
N HIS A 90 3.24 -7.84 11.81
CA HIS A 90 1.97 -7.50 12.42
C HIS A 90 0.85 -8.47 12.03
N GLY A 91 1.19 -9.56 11.36
CA GLY A 91 0.22 -10.60 11.06
C GLY A 91 -0.24 -10.70 9.61
N PHE A 92 0.28 -9.86 8.73
CA PHE A 92 -0.10 -9.97 7.32
C PHE A 92 0.68 -11.11 6.66
N PHE A 93 0.22 -11.56 5.50
CA PHE A 93 0.80 -12.75 4.84
C PHE A 93 2.00 -12.44 3.95
N ALA A 94 2.36 -11.19 3.73
CA ALA A 94 3.48 -10.83 2.87
C ALA A 94 4.01 -9.45 3.24
N ASP A 95 5.25 -9.18 2.85
CA ASP A 95 5.88 -7.88 3.04
C ASP A 95 5.83 -7.07 1.76
N TRP A 96 5.79 -5.75 1.91
CA TRP A 96 5.86 -4.84 0.78
C TRP A 96 7.33 -4.55 0.48
N ILE A 97 7.83 -5.05 -0.64
CA ILE A 97 9.22 -4.90 -1.04
C ILE A 97 9.26 -4.30 -2.45
N VAL A 98 10.02 -3.22 -2.61
CA VAL A 98 10.20 -2.58 -3.91
C VAL A 98 11.66 -2.75 -4.31
N LYS A 99 11.91 -3.43 -5.41
CA LYS A 99 13.28 -3.55 -5.92
C LYS A 99 13.79 -2.17 -6.30
N PRO A 100 15.07 -1.84 -6.02
CA PRO A 100 15.58 -0.51 -6.33
C PRO A 100 15.37 -0.10 -7.78
N GLU A 101 15.51 -1.03 -8.71
CA GLU A 101 15.33 -0.72 -10.14
C GLU A 101 13.88 -0.40 -10.49
N ASN A 102 12.93 -0.74 -9.63
CA ASN A 102 11.51 -0.48 -9.85
C ASN A 102 11.03 0.78 -9.12
N ASN A 103 11.89 1.45 -8.38
CA ASN A 103 11.55 2.69 -7.68
C ASN A 103 11.90 3.88 -8.58
N LEU A 104 10.90 4.43 -9.23
CA LEU A 104 11.09 5.56 -10.14
C LEU A 104 10.99 6.92 -9.45
N CYS A 105 10.84 6.94 -8.14
CA CYS A 105 10.78 8.19 -7.37
C CYS A 105 12.15 8.69 -6.94
N VAL A 106 13.21 7.99 -7.32
CA VAL A 106 14.57 8.42 -7.02
C VAL A 106 15.06 9.41 -8.07
N ASP A 107 16.12 10.14 -7.77
CA ASP A 107 16.73 11.04 -8.73
C ASP A 107 17.38 10.26 -9.86
N GLY A 108 17.38 10.86 -11.04
CA GLY A 108 17.95 10.23 -12.22
C GLY A 108 17.36 10.78 -13.49
N GLY A 109 17.90 10.36 -14.62
CA GLY A 109 17.44 10.81 -15.91
C GLY A 109 16.17 10.12 -16.36
N ASP A 110 15.38 10.82 -17.16
CA ASP A 110 14.11 10.28 -17.63
C ASP A 110 14.29 9.05 -18.50
N ALA A 111 15.35 9.00 -19.29
CA ALA A 111 15.61 7.84 -20.15
C ALA A 111 15.81 6.57 -19.33
N GLY A 112 16.54 6.68 -18.22
CA GLY A 112 16.75 5.53 -17.34
C GLY A 112 15.45 5.06 -16.72
N LYS A 113 14.58 5.99 -16.33
CA LYS A 113 13.28 5.64 -15.75
C LYS A 113 12.36 4.98 -16.76
N VAL A 114 12.35 5.47 -17.99
CA VAL A 114 11.55 4.85 -19.07
C VAL A 114 12.01 3.43 -19.32
N ASN A 115 13.32 3.21 -19.39
CA ASN A 115 13.86 1.87 -19.61
C ASN A 115 13.55 0.95 -18.45
N ALA A 116 13.63 1.44 -17.21
CA ALA A 116 13.30 0.65 -16.03
C ALA A 116 11.83 0.25 -16.06
N PHE A 117 10.95 1.17 -16.41
CA PHE A 117 9.53 0.87 -16.51
C PHE A 117 9.26 -0.17 -17.59
N ARG A 118 9.92 -0.05 -18.74
CA ARG A 118 9.76 -1.03 -19.81
C ARG A 118 10.19 -2.41 -19.37
N ARG A 119 11.34 -2.53 -18.68
CA ARG A 119 11.80 -3.81 -18.17
C ARG A 119 10.80 -4.39 -17.16
N PHE A 120 10.23 -3.54 -16.31
CA PHE A 120 9.24 -3.98 -15.35
C PHE A 120 8.01 -4.55 -16.06
N MET A 121 7.54 -3.88 -17.11
CA MET A 121 6.33 -4.30 -17.81
C MET A 121 6.53 -5.57 -18.63
N THR A 122 7.75 -5.84 -19.08
CA THR A 122 8.02 -6.99 -19.94
C THR A 122 8.67 -8.15 -19.22
N GLY A 123 9.14 -7.93 -17.99
CA GLY A 123 9.80 -8.99 -17.22
C GLY A 123 8.83 -10.01 -16.67
N ASP A 124 9.38 -11.12 -16.21
CA ASP A 124 8.59 -12.19 -15.60
C ASP A 124 8.53 -12.10 -14.08
N ASP A 125 9.32 -11.23 -13.48
CA ASP A 125 9.35 -11.06 -12.02
C ASP A 125 8.13 -10.30 -11.53
N LYS A 126 7.74 -10.62 -10.31
CA LYS A 126 6.69 -9.89 -9.61
C LYS A 126 7.26 -8.68 -8.89
#